data_b08eb44375cb735fa0fdd064032de5b7
#
_entry.id   b08eb44375cb735fa0fdd064032de5b7
#
_cell.length_a   1.000
_cell.length_b   1.000
_cell.length_c   1.000
_cell.angle_alpha   90.00
_cell.angle_beta   90.00
_cell.angle_gamma   90.00
#
_symmetry.space_group_name_H-M   'P 1'
#
loop_
_entity.id
_entity.type
_entity.pdbx_description
1 polymer ?
#
loop_
_entity_poly.entity_id
_entity_poly.type
_entity_poly.pdbx_seq_one_letter_code
_entity_poly.pdbx_strand_id
1 'polypeptide(L)'
;MKKLRYILLSVIIAFSLSACSDSYKAESENLNVVASFYPIYIIAQNVIGDAEGISLENMAQPQTGCLHDYQLSSGDMRKLNQADLFIVNGGGMESFLDNALELFPDLNIIDTSEGVTKLHEPEHEHSEGHSHESNPHFWMYPENAAVQADNICKALSAICPDNAEVFKKNTASFIERINSLECPDFGHKKAVVFNEAYEYLELTYGLDVEFCVAMDENQTPSAKELAEIITNVKSENIRLLIAADDASKVLADTIAAETDAEVIILDPVLTGDYSQDRYIEAMEKNTSILKGSVLS
;
A
#
# COMPACT_ATOMS: atom_id res chain seq x y z
N MET A 1 31.68 -26.22 -71.01
CA MET A 1 30.34 -25.75 -70.57
C MET A 1 29.83 -26.41 -69.34
N LYS A 2 30.02 -27.68 -69.04
CA LYS A 2 29.57 -28.33 -67.79
C LYS A 2 30.28 -27.83 -66.53
N LYS A 3 31.58 -27.57 -66.54
CA LYS A 3 32.38 -27.03 -65.45
C LYS A 3 31.99 -25.59 -65.04
N LEU A 4 31.57 -24.77 -65.98
CA LEU A 4 31.13 -23.41 -65.73
C LEU A 4 29.71 -23.39 -65.02
N ARG A 5 28.87 -24.37 -65.29
CA ARG A 5 27.56 -24.54 -64.65
C ARG A 5 27.66 -24.90 -63.16
N TYR A 6 28.65 -25.68 -62.79
CA TYR A 6 28.88 -26.07 -61.37
C TYR A 6 29.46 -24.93 -60.54
N ILE A 7 30.31 -24.08 -61.16
CA ILE A 7 30.84 -22.87 -60.49
C ILE A 7 29.74 -21.85 -60.29
N LEU A 8 28.81 -21.66 -61.22
CA LEU A 8 27.67 -20.78 -61.02
C LEU A 8 26.68 -21.29 -59.96
N LEU A 9 26.48 -22.60 -59.89
CA LEU A 9 25.59 -23.20 -58.89
C LEU A 9 26.18 -23.14 -57.47
N SER A 10 27.51 -23.26 -57.30
CA SER A 10 28.18 -23.13 -56.00
C SER A 10 28.24 -21.68 -55.49
N VAL A 11 28.26 -20.69 -56.35
CA VAL A 11 28.20 -19.27 -55.95
C VAL A 11 26.81 -18.85 -55.53
N ILE A 12 25.74 -19.43 -56.12
CA ILE A 12 24.35 -19.16 -55.74
C ILE A 12 24.04 -19.78 -54.37
N ILE A 13 24.59 -20.95 -54.00
CA ILE A 13 24.39 -21.60 -52.70
C ILE A 13 25.19 -20.87 -51.61
N ALA A 14 26.33 -20.24 -51.92
CA ALA A 14 27.08 -19.43 -50.95
C ALA A 14 26.41 -18.09 -50.58
N PHE A 15 25.56 -17.54 -51.47
CA PHE A 15 24.86 -16.27 -51.22
C PHE A 15 23.53 -16.43 -50.49
N SER A 16 22.98 -17.66 -50.40
CA SER A 16 21.74 -17.95 -49.69
C SER A 16 21.92 -18.26 -48.18
N LEU A 17 23.14 -18.29 -47.69
CA LEU A 17 23.46 -18.51 -46.28
C LEU A 17 23.77 -17.21 -45.48
N SER A 18 23.73 -16.04 -46.13
CA SER A 18 24.02 -14.75 -45.49
C SER A 18 22.79 -13.90 -45.19
N ALA A 19 21.58 -14.46 -45.31
CA ALA A 19 20.34 -13.74 -45.08
C ALA A 19 19.51 -14.49 -44.07
N CYS A 20 19.90 -14.46 -42.80
CA CYS A 20 19.10 -14.63 -41.62
C CYS A 20 19.98 -14.54 -40.36
N SER A 21 20.56 -13.35 -40.12
CA SER A 21 20.77 -12.91 -38.76
C SER A 21 19.74 -11.82 -38.48
N ASP A 22 18.47 -12.17 -38.60
CA ASP A 22 17.49 -11.51 -37.79
C ASP A 22 17.90 -11.82 -36.36
N SER A 23 18.45 -10.81 -35.70
CA SER A 23 18.52 -10.79 -34.24
C SER A 23 17.07 -11.00 -33.78
N TYR A 24 16.74 -12.24 -33.47
CA TYR A 24 15.61 -12.54 -32.60
C TYR A 24 15.96 -11.81 -31.31
N LYS A 25 15.54 -10.54 -31.16
CA LYS A 25 15.34 -9.97 -29.86
C LYS A 25 14.36 -10.94 -29.23
N ALA A 26 14.83 -11.78 -28.33
CA ALA A 26 13.96 -12.43 -27.40
C ALA A 26 13.07 -11.30 -26.88
N GLU A 27 11.77 -11.36 -27.10
CA GLU A 27 10.83 -10.56 -26.35
C GLU A 27 11.24 -10.81 -24.91
N SER A 28 11.79 -9.82 -24.25
CA SER A 28 12.07 -9.91 -22.84
C SER A 28 10.71 -10.15 -22.22
N GLU A 29 10.48 -11.36 -21.72
CA GLU A 29 9.29 -11.63 -20.95
C GLU A 29 9.19 -10.53 -19.90
N ASN A 30 8.05 -9.80 -19.87
CA ASN A 30 7.85 -8.76 -18.89
C ASN A 30 7.90 -9.40 -17.51
N LEU A 31 8.63 -8.79 -16.59
CA LEU A 31 8.59 -9.17 -15.18
C LEU A 31 7.20 -8.83 -14.62
N ASN A 32 6.46 -9.85 -14.22
CA ASN A 32 5.13 -9.69 -13.65
C ASN A 32 5.24 -9.44 -12.14
N VAL A 33 5.08 -8.20 -11.73
CA VAL A 33 5.10 -7.76 -10.34
C VAL A 33 3.66 -7.64 -9.84
N VAL A 34 3.36 -8.26 -8.70
CA VAL A 34 2.06 -8.16 -8.04
C VAL A 34 2.27 -7.52 -6.68
N ALA A 35 1.52 -6.46 -6.39
CA ALA A 35 1.44 -5.87 -5.05
C ALA A 35 0.26 -6.45 -4.30
N SER A 36 0.40 -6.69 -3.00
CA SER A 36 -0.61 -7.35 -2.17
C SER A 36 -1.93 -6.59 -2.13
N PHE A 37 -1.87 -5.27 -1.97
CA PHE A 37 -3.04 -4.42 -1.93
C PHE A 37 -2.72 -2.97 -2.31
N TYR A 38 -3.74 -2.13 -2.34
CA TYR A 38 -3.71 -0.82 -2.96
C TYR A 38 -2.60 0.13 -2.48
N PRO A 39 -2.35 0.37 -1.17
CA PRO A 39 -1.24 1.23 -0.72
C PRO A 39 0.12 0.78 -1.25
N ILE A 40 0.40 -0.51 -1.20
CA ILE A 40 1.67 -1.08 -1.67
C ILE A 40 1.78 -0.98 -3.20
N TYR A 41 0.65 -1.16 -3.91
CA TYR A 41 0.63 -0.91 -5.34
C TYR A 41 1.01 0.53 -5.69
N ILE A 42 0.43 1.53 -5.00
CA ILE A 42 0.72 2.95 -5.28
C ILE A 42 2.19 3.29 -4.98
N ILE A 43 2.76 2.76 -3.89
CA ILE A 43 4.17 2.95 -3.57
C ILE A 43 5.05 2.27 -4.63
N ALA A 44 4.78 1.01 -4.99
CA ALA A 44 5.52 0.28 -6.02
C ALA A 44 5.43 0.96 -7.39
N GLN A 45 4.27 1.51 -7.75
CA GLN A 45 4.07 2.25 -8.99
C GLN A 45 4.96 3.50 -9.06
N ASN A 46 5.17 4.19 -7.93
CA ASN A 46 6.07 5.34 -7.87
C ASN A 46 7.54 4.93 -8.01
N VAL A 47 7.92 3.73 -7.60
CA VAL A 47 9.28 3.18 -7.78
C VAL A 47 9.49 2.71 -9.22
N ILE A 48 8.57 1.93 -9.75
CA ILE A 48 8.67 1.35 -11.10
C ILE A 48 8.56 2.45 -12.17
N GLY A 49 7.55 3.32 -12.05
CA GLY A 49 7.33 4.42 -12.98
C GLY A 49 7.15 3.94 -14.41
N ASP A 50 8.01 4.43 -15.30
CA ASP A 50 8.05 4.13 -16.72
C ASP A 50 9.14 3.09 -17.11
N ALA A 51 9.61 2.29 -16.16
CA ALA A 51 10.59 1.25 -16.42
C ALA A 51 10.04 0.22 -17.41
N GLU A 52 10.79 -0.03 -18.49
CA GLU A 52 10.41 -0.98 -19.55
C GLU A 52 10.52 -2.43 -19.08
N GLY A 53 9.66 -3.30 -19.60
CA GLY A 53 9.71 -4.74 -19.35
C GLY A 53 9.18 -5.16 -17.97
N ILE A 54 8.38 -4.31 -17.33
CA ILE A 54 7.75 -4.60 -16.03
C ILE A 54 6.25 -4.34 -16.15
N SER A 55 5.45 -5.30 -15.66
CA SER A 55 4.02 -5.11 -15.42
C SER A 55 3.75 -5.11 -13.93
N LEU A 56 2.92 -4.20 -13.45
CA LEU A 56 2.52 -4.12 -12.05
C LEU A 56 1.01 -4.31 -11.93
N GLU A 57 0.59 -5.26 -11.11
CA GLU A 57 -0.82 -5.50 -10.80
C GLU A 57 -1.08 -5.38 -9.31
N ASN A 58 -2.26 -4.88 -8.93
CA ASN A 58 -2.77 -4.96 -7.58
C ASN A 58 -3.52 -6.28 -7.37
N MET A 59 -3.15 -7.06 -6.34
CA MET A 59 -3.79 -8.35 -6.07
C MET A 59 -5.20 -8.15 -5.52
N ALA A 60 -5.30 -7.58 -4.34
CA ALA A 60 -6.58 -7.39 -3.66
C ALA A 60 -7.39 -6.23 -4.26
N GLN A 61 -8.70 -6.40 -4.36
CA GLN A 61 -9.59 -5.30 -4.76
C GLN A 61 -9.50 -4.16 -3.72
N PRO A 62 -9.38 -2.89 -4.15
CA PRO A 62 -9.38 -1.77 -3.22
C PRO A 62 -10.67 -1.74 -2.39
N GLN A 63 -10.54 -1.69 -1.08
CA GLN A 63 -11.64 -1.62 -0.14
C GLN A 63 -11.26 -0.77 1.08
N THR A 64 -12.24 -0.13 1.71
CA THR A 64 -12.03 0.72 2.89
C THR A 64 -12.01 -0.04 4.22
N GLY A 65 -12.43 -1.31 4.21
CA GLY A 65 -12.44 -2.18 5.37
C GLY A 65 -11.06 -2.73 5.73
N CYS A 66 -10.98 -3.41 6.86
CA CYS A 66 -9.75 -4.05 7.32
C CYS A 66 -9.35 -5.20 6.39
N LEU A 67 -8.08 -5.25 5.98
CA LEU A 67 -7.55 -6.32 5.12
C LEU A 67 -7.37 -7.65 5.84
N HIS A 68 -7.38 -7.65 7.16
CA HIS A 68 -7.24 -8.89 7.94
C HIS A 68 -8.34 -9.91 7.64
N ASP A 69 -9.52 -9.43 7.25
CA ASP A 69 -10.68 -10.26 6.88
C ASP A 69 -10.79 -10.50 5.37
N TYR A 70 -9.77 -10.10 4.59
CA TYR A 70 -9.80 -10.27 3.14
C TYR A 70 -9.87 -11.74 2.74
N GLN A 71 -10.87 -12.09 1.93
CA GLN A 71 -11.04 -13.44 1.41
C GLN A 71 -10.47 -13.54 0.00
N LEU A 72 -9.46 -14.40 -0.16
CA LEU A 72 -8.84 -14.64 -1.46
C LEU A 72 -9.83 -15.17 -2.48
N SER A 73 -9.90 -14.48 -3.61
CA SER A 73 -10.67 -14.92 -4.77
C SER A 73 -9.83 -15.85 -5.67
N SER A 74 -10.52 -16.58 -6.55
CA SER A 74 -9.81 -17.34 -7.60
C SER A 74 -9.04 -16.42 -8.59
N GLY A 75 -9.39 -15.13 -8.63
CA GLY A 75 -8.66 -14.11 -9.40
C GLY A 75 -7.31 -13.81 -8.78
N ASP A 76 -7.26 -13.66 -7.46
CA ASP A 76 -6.04 -13.38 -6.71
C ASP A 76 -5.06 -14.54 -6.80
N MET A 77 -5.56 -15.76 -6.65
CA MET A 77 -4.75 -16.97 -6.83
C MET A 77 -4.14 -17.08 -8.24
N ARG A 78 -4.86 -16.60 -9.27
CA ARG A 78 -4.29 -16.58 -10.65
C ARG A 78 -3.22 -15.52 -10.79
N LYS A 79 -3.39 -14.33 -10.19
CA LYS A 79 -2.36 -13.28 -10.18
C LYS A 79 -1.09 -13.78 -9.50
N LEU A 80 -1.20 -14.41 -8.32
CA LEU A 80 -0.06 -15.00 -7.60
C LEU A 80 0.63 -16.09 -8.43
N ASN A 81 -0.14 -16.96 -9.11
CA ASN A 81 0.43 -18.00 -9.97
C ASN A 81 1.17 -17.47 -11.20
N GLN A 82 0.87 -16.26 -11.63
CA GLN A 82 1.48 -15.60 -12.79
C GLN A 82 2.56 -14.60 -12.39
N ALA A 83 2.71 -14.34 -11.09
CA ALA A 83 3.67 -13.39 -10.58
C ALA A 83 5.09 -13.97 -10.61
N ASP A 84 6.04 -13.19 -11.07
CA ASP A 84 7.48 -13.44 -10.90
C ASP A 84 7.97 -12.86 -9.57
N LEU A 85 7.26 -11.84 -9.08
CA LEU A 85 7.58 -11.12 -7.86
C LEU A 85 6.31 -10.66 -7.15
N PHE A 86 6.24 -10.86 -5.85
CA PHE A 86 5.14 -10.43 -4.99
C PHE A 86 5.64 -9.42 -3.95
N ILE A 87 5.03 -8.25 -3.89
CA ILE A 87 5.40 -7.19 -2.94
C ILE A 87 4.34 -7.12 -1.86
N VAL A 88 4.73 -7.35 -0.61
CA VAL A 88 3.86 -7.29 0.56
C VAL A 88 4.20 -6.10 1.45
N ASN A 89 3.21 -5.59 2.18
CA ASN A 89 3.42 -4.59 3.22
C ASN A 89 4.29 -5.12 4.35
N GLY A 90 4.04 -6.38 4.75
CA GLY A 90 4.68 -6.98 5.89
C GLY A 90 4.05 -6.60 7.23
N GLY A 91 4.74 -6.93 8.32
CA GLY A 91 4.25 -6.66 9.67
C GLY A 91 2.97 -7.44 10.05
N GLY A 92 2.66 -8.52 9.32
CA GLY A 92 1.49 -9.37 9.55
C GLY A 92 0.22 -8.91 8.82
N MET A 93 0.26 -7.82 8.04
CA MET A 93 -0.91 -7.34 7.27
C MET A 93 -1.48 -8.42 6.36
N GLU A 94 -0.64 -9.22 5.74
CA GLU A 94 -1.03 -10.28 4.81
C GLU A 94 -1.15 -11.67 5.45
N SER A 95 -1.42 -11.78 6.75
CA SER A 95 -1.56 -13.08 7.45
C SER A 95 -2.64 -13.99 6.83
N PHE A 96 -3.64 -13.41 6.17
CA PHE A 96 -4.65 -14.16 5.40
C PHE A 96 -4.07 -14.91 4.20
N LEU A 97 -2.83 -14.60 3.77
CA LEU A 97 -2.15 -15.26 2.65
C LEU A 97 -1.28 -16.46 3.07
N ASP A 98 -0.96 -16.65 4.34
CA ASP A 98 0.03 -17.63 4.79
C ASP A 98 -0.18 -19.01 4.19
N ASN A 99 -1.41 -19.55 4.29
CA ASN A 99 -1.75 -20.84 3.71
C ASN A 99 -1.73 -20.86 2.17
N ALA A 100 -1.99 -19.72 1.52
CA ALA A 100 -1.99 -19.62 0.07
C ALA A 100 -0.57 -19.55 -0.48
N LEU A 101 0.34 -18.86 0.20
CA LEU A 101 1.73 -18.75 -0.20
C LEU A 101 2.49 -20.08 -0.13
N GLU A 102 2.06 -21.02 0.71
CA GLU A 102 2.59 -22.40 0.72
C GLU A 102 2.42 -23.11 -0.63
N LEU A 103 1.44 -22.69 -1.45
CA LEU A 103 1.21 -23.24 -2.80
C LEU A 103 2.18 -22.68 -3.85
N PHE A 104 2.93 -21.62 -3.52
CA PHE A 104 3.85 -20.92 -4.42
C PHE A 104 5.26 -20.83 -3.83
N PRO A 105 5.95 -21.98 -3.57
CA PRO A 105 7.22 -22.00 -2.85
C PRO A 105 8.38 -21.31 -3.60
N ASP A 106 8.24 -21.12 -4.90
CA ASP A 106 9.25 -20.49 -5.76
C ASP A 106 8.96 -19.00 -6.02
N LEU A 107 7.86 -18.45 -5.49
CA LEU A 107 7.51 -17.05 -5.67
C LEU A 107 8.45 -16.16 -4.86
N ASN A 108 9.10 -15.21 -5.54
CA ASN A 108 9.91 -14.20 -4.87
C ASN A 108 8.99 -13.21 -4.14
N ILE A 109 9.22 -13.04 -2.83
CA ILE A 109 8.42 -12.13 -2.00
C ILE A 109 9.34 -11.02 -1.47
N ILE A 110 8.90 -9.78 -1.63
CA ILE A 110 9.52 -8.59 -1.02
C ILE A 110 8.63 -8.14 0.14
N ASP A 111 9.12 -8.27 1.36
CA ASP A 111 8.54 -7.63 2.54
C ASP A 111 9.07 -6.20 2.64
N THR A 112 8.17 -5.21 2.64
CA THR A 112 8.55 -3.80 2.65
C THR A 112 8.72 -3.22 4.05
N SER A 113 8.49 -4.00 5.11
CA SER A 113 8.47 -3.51 6.50
C SER A 113 9.83 -3.40 7.17
N GLU A 114 10.94 -3.76 6.50
CA GLU A 114 12.26 -3.62 7.11
C GLU A 114 12.60 -2.14 7.37
N GLY A 115 12.89 -1.82 8.63
CA GLY A 115 13.31 -0.47 9.03
C GLY A 115 12.18 0.56 9.17
N VAL A 116 10.92 0.17 9.04
CA VAL A 116 9.77 1.07 9.33
C VAL A 116 9.65 1.34 10.82
N THR A 117 9.18 2.52 11.17
CA THR A 117 8.76 2.86 12.53
C THR A 117 7.44 2.16 12.83
N LYS A 118 7.39 1.38 13.91
CA LYS A 118 6.23 0.59 14.31
C LYS A 118 5.55 1.24 15.51
N LEU A 119 4.22 1.34 15.47
CA LEU A 119 3.42 1.57 16.66
C LEU A 119 3.19 0.22 17.33
N HIS A 120 3.49 0.15 18.62
CA HIS A 120 3.16 -1.02 19.42
C HIS A 120 1.69 -0.92 19.84
N GLU A 121 0.93 -1.98 19.57
CA GLU A 121 -0.41 -2.06 20.12
C GLU A 121 -0.32 -2.09 21.65
N PRO A 122 -1.06 -1.22 22.39
CA PRO A 122 -1.21 -1.39 23.80
C PRO A 122 -1.87 -2.76 24.05
N GLU A 123 -1.36 -3.53 25.02
CA GLU A 123 -1.93 -4.82 25.41
C GLU A 123 -3.39 -4.63 25.85
N HIS A 124 -4.32 -4.68 24.91
CA HIS A 124 -5.76 -4.69 25.21
C HIS A 124 -6.21 -6.14 25.43
N GLU A 125 -6.65 -6.45 26.65
CA GLU A 125 -7.11 -7.79 27.10
C GLU A 125 -8.35 -8.34 26.37
N HIS A 126 -8.80 -7.76 25.24
CA HIS A 126 -10.10 -8.05 24.63
C HIS A 126 -10.11 -8.42 23.13
N SER A 127 -8.97 -8.64 22.49
CA SER A 127 -8.98 -9.13 21.11
C SER A 127 -8.77 -10.65 21.08
N GLU A 128 -9.85 -11.42 21.08
CA GLU A 128 -9.81 -12.82 20.67
C GLU A 128 -9.61 -12.88 19.15
N GLY A 129 -8.35 -13.05 18.68
CA GLY A 129 -8.19 -13.44 17.31
C GLY A 129 -6.83 -13.25 16.68
N HIS A 130 -6.24 -12.09 16.68
CA HIS A 130 -4.95 -11.85 16.02
C HIS A 130 -4.16 -10.79 16.79
N SER A 131 -3.21 -11.22 17.63
CA SER A 131 -2.27 -10.30 18.25
C SER A 131 -1.16 -10.00 17.27
N HIS A 132 -1.18 -8.85 16.62
CA HIS A 132 -0.01 -8.32 15.94
C HIS A 132 0.94 -7.71 16.97
N GLU A 133 2.25 -7.95 16.83
CA GLU A 133 3.26 -7.28 17.68
C GLU A 133 3.28 -5.76 17.47
N SER A 134 2.65 -5.26 16.40
CA SER A 134 2.59 -3.85 16.02
C SER A 134 1.50 -3.59 14.98
N ASN A 135 0.93 -2.39 14.99
CA ASN A 135 -0.01 -1.93 13.96
C ASN A 135 0.64 -1.94 12.56
N PRO A 136 0.12 -2.70 11.58
CA PRO A 136 0.77 -2.86 10.29
C PRO A 136 0.41 -1.79 9.24
N HIS A 137 -0.31 -0.72 9.59
CA HIS A 137 -0.74 0.33 8.65
C HIS A 137 0.39 1.34 8.36
N PHE A 138 1.57 0.84 8.02
CA PHE A 138 2.83 1.59 7.89
C PHE A 138 2.75 2.78 6.93
N TRP A 139 2.03 2.66 5.81
CA TRP A 139 1.93 3.68 4.77
C TRP A 139 1.28 4.98 5.22
N MET A 140 0.56 4.98 6.35
CA MET A 140 -0.07 6.19 6.89
C MET A 140 0.92 7.14 7.57
N TYR A 141 2.13 6.67 7.87
CA TYR A 141 3.24 7.53 8.26
C TYR A 141 4.15 7.78 7.04
N PRO A 142 4.23 9.04 6.54
CA PRO A 142 4.97 9.35 5.31
C PRO A 142 6.42 8.86 5.30
N GLU A 143 7.11 8.95 6.43
CA GLU A 143 8.48 8.45 6.56
C GLU A 143 8.56 6.94 6.35
N ASN A 144 7.56 6.19 6.80
CA ASN A 144 7.48 4.75 6.55
C ASN A 144 7.23 4.45 5.07
N ALA A 145 6.35 5.22 4.40
CA ALA A 145 6.12 5.06 2.96
C ALA A 145 7.42 5.31 2.16
N ALA A 146 8.25 6.25 2.60
CA ALA A 146 9.58 6.47 2.01
C ALA A 146 10.51 5.27 2.23
N VAL A 147 10.51 4.66 3.42
CA VAL A 147 11.29 3.44 3.72
C VAL A 147 10.80 2.27 2.88
N GLN A 148 9.48 2.08 2.76
CA GLN A 148 8.88 1.04 1.92
C GLN A 148 9.28 1.20 0.44
N ALA A 149 9.26 2.43 -0.09
CA ALA A 149 9.70 2.73 -1.44
C ALA A 149 11.20 2.40 -1.66
N ASP A 150 12.06 2.71 -0.68
CA ASP A 150 13.48 2.38 -0.74
C ASP A 150 13.73 0.85 -0.70
N ASN A 151 12.97 0.11 0.11
CA ASN A 151 13.05 -1.35 0.16
C ASN A 151 12.61 -1.99 -1.17
N ILE A 152 11.52 -1.49 -1.78
CA ILE A 152 11.08 -1.92 -3.11
C ILE A 152 12.16 -1.62 -4.16
N CYS A 153 12.73 -0.41 -4.14
CA CYS A 153 13.79 -0.01 -5.06
C CYS A 153 15.02 -0.91 -4.97
N LYS A 154 15.48 -1.23 -3.77
CA LYS A 154 16.61 -2.13 -3.54
C LYS A 154 16.35 -3.52 -4.11
N ALA A 155 15.20 -4.09 -3.82
CA ALA A 155 14.82 -5.41 -4.28
C ALA A 155 14.67 -5.47 -5.81
N LEU A 156 13.94 -4.53 -6.42
CA LEU A 156 13.78 -4.44 -7.86
C LEU A 156 15.13 -4.21 -8.58
N SER A 157 16.02 -3.38 -8.01
CA SER A 157 17.35 -3.14 -8.59
C SER A 157 18.24 -4.37 -8.58
N ALA A 158 18.04 -5.27 -7.62
CA ALA A 158 18.78 -6.54 -7.58
C ALA A 158 18.25 -7.55 -8.61
N ILE A 159 16.93 -7.56 -8.85
CA ILE A 159 16.27 -8.46 -9.80
C ILE A 159 16.40 -7.95 -11.25
N CYS A 160 16.26 -6.64 -11.46
CA CYS A 160 16.33 -5.99 -12.76
C CYS A 160 17.43 -4.91 -12.80
N PRO A 161 18.71 -5.31 -12.82
CA PRO A 161 19.83 -4.36 -12.74
C PRO A 161 19.86 -3.36 -13.90
N ASP A 162 19.31 -3.69 -15.06
CA ASP A 162 19.24 -2.80 -16.23
C ASP A 162 18.31 -1.59 -15.97
N ASN A 163 17.30 -1.74 -15.10
CA ASN A 163 16.37 -0.69 -14.71
C ASN A 163 16.78 0.02 -13.39
N ALA A 164 17.88 -0.40 -12.74
CA ALA A 164 18.24 0.08 -11.40
C ALA A 164 18.36 1.61 -11.30
N GLU A 165 18.90 2.28 -12.33
CA GLU A 165 19.01 3.75 -12.32
C GLU A 165 17.65 4.45 -12.48
N VAL A 166 16.71 3.83 -13.20
CA VAL A 166 15.32 4.33 -13.32
C VAL A 166 14.63 4.22 -11.98
N PHE A 167 14.70 3.05 -11.31
CA PHE A 167 14.11 2.86 -9.99
C PHE A 167 14.66 3.84 -8.96
N LYS A 168 15.99 4.01 -8.88
CA LYS A 168 16.62 4.97 -7.96
C LYS A 168 16.15 6.39 -8.19
N LYS A 169 16.08 6.83 -9.46
CA LYS A 169 15.61 8.18 -9.83
C LYS A 169 14.15 8.38 -9.41
N ASN A 170 13.28 7.43 -9.73
CA ASN A 170 11.86 7.49 -9.42
C ASN A 170 11.63 7.50 -7.91
N THR A 171 12.32 6.61 -7.17
CA THR A 171 12.26 6.53 -5.71
C THR A 171 12.73 7.84 -5.07
N ALA A 172 13.85 8.40 -5.53
CA ALA A 172 14.34 9.68 -5.02
C ALA A 172 13.32 10.81 -5.24
N SER A 173 12.68 10.85 -6.42
CA SER A 173 11.62 11.83 -6.70
C SER A 173 10.39 11.64 -5.82
N PHE A 174 9.97 10.39 -5.58
CA PHE A 174 8.84 10.11 -4.69
C PHE A 174 9.15 10.49 -3.24
N ILE A 175 10.34 10.15 -2.73
CA ILE A 175 10.80 10.51 -1.39
C ILE A 175 10.92 12.04 -1.24
N GLU A 176 11.38 12.77 -2.26
CA GLU A 176 11.42 14.23 -2.25
C GLU A 176 10.01 14.82 -2.11
N ARG A 177 9.02 14.27 -2.81
CA ARG A 177 7.61 14.68 -2.70
C ARG A 177 7.05 14.38 -1.31
N ILE A 178 7.33 13.20 -0.75
CA ILE A 178 6.97 12.85 0.64
C ILE A 178 7.56 13.85 1.62
N ASN A 179 8.85 14.17 1.51
CA ASN A 179 9.55 15.11 2.39
C ASN A 179 9.04 16.55 2.24
N SER A 180 8.33 16.86 1.16
CA SER A 180 7.71 18.16 0.92
C SER A 180 6.30 18.28 1.51
N LEU A 181 5.73 17.18 2.02
CA LEU A 181 4.42 17.20 2.67
C LEU A 181 4.47 18.04 3.93
N GLU A 182 3.46 18.86 4.12
CA GLU A 182 3.27 19.57 5.38
C GLU A 182 2.66 18.63 6.41
N CYS A 183 3.38 18.34 7.48
CA CYS A 183 2.92 17.54 8.61
C CYS A 183 3.02 18.38 9.90
N PRO A 184 2.11 19.35 10.11
CA PRO A 184 2.16 20.21 11.29
C PRO A 184 1.85 19.42 12.56
N ASP A 185 2.58 19.68 13.63
CA ASP A 185 2.28 19.16 14.95
C ASP A 185 1.06 19.89 15.54
N PHE A 186 0.00 19.17 15.85
CA PHE A 186 -1.23 19.70 16.43
C PHE A 186 -1.26 19.68 17.97
N GLY A 187 -0.14 19.34 18.62
CA GLY A 187 0.05 19.52 20.06
C GLY A 187 -0.79 18.61 20.93
N HIS A 188 -0.76 17.31 20.68
CA HIS A 188 -1.41 16.31 21.50
C HIS A 188 -2.93 16.51 21.66
N LYS A 189 -3.62 16.92 20.60
CA LYS A 189 -5.08 16.96 20.62
C LYS A 189 -5.64 15.55 20.57
N LYS A 190 -6.54 15.28 21.50
CA LYS A 190 -7.20 13.99 21.66
C LYS A 190 -8.17 13.73 20.54
N ALA A 191 -8.07 12.53 19.94
CA ALA A 191 -8.94 12.04 18.89
C ALA A 191 -9.44 10.64 19.16
N VAL A 192 -10.61 10.32 18.62
CA VAL A 192 -11.09 8.94 18.43
C VAL A 192 -11.08 8.67 16.94
N VAL A 193 -10.55 7.54 16.53
CA VAL A 193 -10.45 7.13 15.14
C VAL A 193 -11.38 5.94 14.86
N PHE A 194 -11.83 5.83 13.62
CA PHE A 194 -12.72 4.75 13.18
C PHE A 194 -12.07 3.83 12.14
N ASN A 195 -10.74 3.85 12.08
CA ASN A 195 -9.92 2.94 11.32
C ASN A 195 -8.53 2.90 11.97
N GLU A 196 -7.98 1.72 12.20
CA GLU A 196 -6.67 1.50 12.84
C GLU A 196 -5.51 2.17 12.11
N ALA A 197 -5.63 2.38 10.79
CA ALA A 197 -4.64 3.11 10.00
C ALA A 197 -4.37 4.52 10.54
N TYR A 198 -5.34 5.14 11.20
CA TYR A 198 -5.23 6.50 11.74
C TYR A 198 -4.47 6.59 13.07
N GLU A 199 -4.11 5.49 13.70
CA GLU A 199 -3.21 5.54 14.85
C GLU A 199 -1.85 6.14 14.46
N TYR A 200 -1.40 5.96 13.21
CA TYR A 200 -0.19 6.61 12.69
C TYR A 200 -0.29 8.16 12.58
N LEU A 201 -1.47 8.75 12.79
CA LEU A 201 -1.61 10.21 12.89
C LEU A 201 -0.91 10.78 14.13
N GLU A 202 -0.65 9.93 15.16
CA GLU A 202 0.18 10.30 16.31
C GLU A 202 1.59 10.69 15.84
N LEU A 203 2.21 9.84 15.02
CA LEU A 203 3.55 10.09 14.50
C LEU A 203 3.57 11.21 13.44
N THR A 204 2.52 11.28 12.62
CA THR A 204 2.47 12.22 11.50
C THR A 204 2.13 13.63 11.93
N TYR A 205 1.23 13.81 12.91
CA TYR A 205 0.63 15.09 13.27
C TYR A 205 0.65 15.40 14.75
N GLY A 206 1.23 14.54 15.60
CA GLY A 206 1.28 14.75 17.05
C GLY A 206 -0.12 14.75 17.70
N LEU A 207 -1.06 13.98 17.16
CA LEU A 207 -2.37 13.76 17.79
C LEU A 207 -2.25 12.71 18.90
N ASP A 208 -3.11 12.78 19.91
CA ASP A 208 -3.27 11.71 20.89
C ASP A 208 -4.49 10.87 20.48
N VAL A 209 -4.29 9.71 19.88
CA VAL A 209 -5.35 8.77 19.53
C VAL A 209 -5.71 7.96 20.78
N GLU A 210 -6.79 8.36 21.45
CA GLU A 210 -7.18 7.75 22.74
C GLU A 210 -7.67 6.31 22.56
N PHE A 211 -8.40 6.03 21.48
CA PHE A 211 -8.82 4.68 21.10
C PHE A 211 -9.32 4.64 19.66
N CYS A 212 -9.30 3.44 19.09
CA CYS A 212 -9.88 3.12 17.79
C CYS A 212 -11.23 2.42 18.00
N VAL A 213 -12.27 2.89 17.29
CA VAL A 213 -13.53 2.17 17.14
C VAL A 213 -13.43 1.39 15.83
N ALA A 214 -12.79 0.22 15.88
CA ALA A 214 -12.72 -0.66 14.72
C ALA A 214 -14.12 -1.05 14.26
N MET A 215 -14.38 -0.89 12.98
CA MET A 215 -15.64 -1.32 12.36
C MET A 215 -15.32 -2.50 11.45
N ASP A 216 -15.47 -3.72 11.96
CA ASP A 216 -15.52 -4.90 11.10
C ASP A 216 -16.73 -4.81 10.17
N GLU A 217 -16.62 -5.31 8.95
CA GLU A 217 -17.64 -5.17 7.87
C GLU A 217 -19.07 -5.53 8.29
N ASN A 218 -19.27 -6.21 9.45
CA ASN A 218 -20.56 -6.68 9.93
C ASN A 218 -20.86 -6.39 11.40
N GLN A 219 -20.03 -5.62 12.11
CA GLN A 219 -20.23 -5.33 13.54
C GLN A 219 -20.35 -3.83 13.77
N THR A 220 -21.56 -3.39 14.04
CA THR A 220 -21.79 -2.06 14.65
C THR A 220 -21.78 -2.21 16.18
N PRO A 221 -21.20 -1.27 16.92
CA PRO A 221 -21.22 -1.31 18.39
C PRO A 221 -22.64 -1.50 18.93
N SER A 222 -22.79 -2.35 19.93
CA SER A 222 -24.06 -2.48 20.63
C SER A 222 -24.46 -1.17 21.31
N ALA A 223 -25.71 -1.01 21.69
CA ALA A 223 -26.18 0.18 22.40
C ALA A 223 -25.40 0.44 23.71
N LYS A 224 -24.91 -0.61 24.36
CA LYS A 224 -24.11 -0.50 25.58
C LYS A 224 -22.70 0.04 25.25
N GLU A 225 -22.04 -0.54 24.27
CA GLU A 225 -20.71 -0.09 23.82
C GLU A 225 -20.75 1.35 23.31
N LEU A 226 -21.78 1.71 22.53
CA LEU A 226 -21.96 3.08 22.07
C LEU A 226 -22.11 4.06 23.26
N ALA A 227 -22.88 3.70 24.31
CA ALA A 227 -23.01 4.53 25.50
C ALA A 227 -21.69 4.66 26.28
N GLU A 228 -20.85 3.62 26.32
CA GLU A 228 -19.52 3.64 26.90
C GLU A 228 -18.58 4.56 26.09
N ILE A 229 -18.58 4.46 24.76
CA ILE A 229 -17.82 5.34 23.88
C ILE A 229 -18.21 6.81 24.11
N ILE A 230 -19.50 7.14 24.10
CA ILE A 230 -19.99 8.51 24.35
C ILE A 230 -19.54 9.01 25.74
N THR A 231 -19.56 8.14 26.75
CA THR A 231 -19.14 8.49 28.09
C THR A 231 -17.63 8.82 28.11
N ASN A 232 -16.81 8.00 27.43
CA ASN A 232 -15.36 8.21 27.35
C ASN A 232 -15.02 9.50 26.59
N VAL A 233 -15.67 9.76 25.44
CA VAL A 233 -15.49 11.00 24.65
C VAL A 233 -15.79 12.23 25.53
N LYS A 234 -16.86 12.20 26.36
CA LYS A 234 -17.19 13.29 27.28
C LYS A 234 -16.18 13.44 28.41
N SER A 235 -15.84 12.34 29.10
CA SER A 235 -14.96 12.39 30.27
C SER A 235 -13.54 12.80 29.96
N GLU A 236 -13.03 12.37 28.80
CA GLU A 236 -11.69 12.72 28.30
C GLU A 236 -11.65 14.04 27.52
N ASN A 237 -12.79 14.71 27.37
CA ASN A 237 -12.93 15.96 26.60
C ASN A 237 -12.38 15.84 25.17
N ILE A 238 -12.67 14.70 24.52
CA ILE A 238 -12.25 14.46 23.14
C ILE A 238 -13.09 15.35 22.23
N ARG A 239 -12.43 16.05 21.30
CA ARG A 239 -13.10 17.03 20.41
C ARG A 239 -13.04 16.62 18.94
N LEU A 240 -12.34 15.55 18.61
CA LEU A 240 -12.12 15.12 17.23
C LEU A 240 -12.47 13.64 17.04
N LEU A 241 -13.37 13.38 16.10
CA LEU A 241 -13.78 12.06 15.66
C LEU A 241 -13.38 11.90 14.20
N ILE A 242 -12.51 10.92 13.88
CA ILE A 242 -11.91 10.77 12.55
C ILE A 242 -12.46 9.50 11.88
N ALA A 243 -13.37 9.69 10.93
CA ALA A 243 -13.97 8.64 10.12
C ALA A 243 -13.15 8.36 8.85
N ALA A 244 -13.25 7.14 8.31
CA ALA A 244 -12.56 6.72 7.09
C ALA A 244 -13.47 6.74 5.84
N ASP A 245 -14.78 6.62 6.05
CA ASP A 245 -15.78 6.50 5.00
C ASP A 245 -17.16 6.95 5.50
N ASP A 246 -18.16 6.85 4.63
CA ASP A 246 -19.53 7.22 4.97
C ASP A 246 -20.15 6.32 6.06
N ALA A 247 -19.76 5.05 6.14
CA ALA A 247 -20.31 4.13 7.13
C ALA A 247 -19.80 4.48 8.53
N SER A 248 -18.51 4.63 8.69
CA SER A 248 -17.88 5.07 9.94
C SER A 248 -18.31 6.47 10.35
N LYS A 249 -18.53 7.36 9.36
CA LYS A 249 -19.08 8.70 9.60
C LYS A 249 -20.46 8.67 10.26
N VAL A 250 -21.35 7.78 9.87
CA VAL A 250 -22.71 7.68 10.48
C VAL A 250 -22.60 7.36 11.97
N LEU A 251 -21.68 6.47 12.36
CA LEU A 251 -21.43 6.17 13.77
C LEU A 251 -20.80 7.36 14.50
N ALA A 252 -19.81 7.99 13.89
CA ALA A 252 -19.15 9.17 14.44
C ALA A 252 -20.15 10.33 14.64
N ASP A 253 -21.05 10.58 13.67
CA ASP A 253 -22.12 11.59 13.79
C ASP A 253 -23.08 11.29 14.95
N THR A 254 -23.37 10.01 15.21
CA THR A 254 -24.21 9.59 16.35
C THR A 254 -23.53 9.92 17.70
N ILE A 255 -22.22 9.74 17.78
CA ILE A 255 -21.44 10.10 18.98
C ILE A 255 -21.35 11.63 19.10
N ALA A 256 -21.10 12.32 18.00
CA ALA A 256 -21.01 13.77 17.96
C ALA A 256 -22.31 14.46 18.41
N ALA A 257 -23.48 13.90 18.05
CA ALA A 257 -24.78 14.42 18.47
C ALA A 257 -24.98 14.42 19.99
N GLU A 258 -24.29 13.59 20.72
CA GLU A 258 -24.34 13.47 22.18
C GLU A 258 -23.12 14.11 22.87
N THR A 259 -22.17 14.64 22.12
CA THR A 259 -20.91 15.21 22.62
C THR A 259 -20.68 16.59 21.98
N ASP A 260 -19.59 17.26 22.30
CA ASP A 260 -19.16 18.49 21.64
C ASP A 260 -18.05 18.21 20.60
N ALA A 261 -17.92 16.97 20.14
CA ALA A 261 -16.87 16.57 19.19
C ALA A 261 -17.25 16.90 17.75
N GLU A 262 -16.28 17.28 16.94
CA GLU A 262 -16.40 17.48 15.51
C GLU A 262 -16.06 16.17 14.77
N VAL A 263 -16.79 15.88 13.70
CA VAL A 263 -16.53 14.72 12.82
C VAL A 263 -15.83 15.19 11.56
N ILE A 264 -14.69 14.60 11.26
CA ILE A 264 -14.01 14.77 9.98
C ILE A 264 -13.85 13.42 9.29
N ILE A 265 -13.69 13.44 7.96
CA ILE A 265 -13.34 12.25 7.17
C ILE A 265 -11.94 12.47 6.62
N LEU A 266 -11.03 11.54 6.92
CA LEU A 266 -9.72 11.46 6.30
C LEU A 266 -9.68 10.30 5.30
N ASP A 267 -8.68 10.31 4.45
CA ASP A 267 -8.43 9.28 3.46
C ASP A 267 -7.36 8.31 3.98
N PRO A 268 -7.69 7.03 4.21
CA PRO A 268 -6.72 6.05 4.70
C PRO A 268 -5.81 5.50 3.59
N VAL A 269 -5.91 6.03 2.37
CA VAL A 269 -5.15 5.59 1.17
C VAL A 269 -5.39 4.12 0.81
N LEU A 270 -6.56 3.58 1.11
CA LEU A 270 -6.93 2.19 0.82
C LEU A 270 -7.62 2.02 -0.53
N THR A 271 -8.13 3.10 -1.09
CA THR A 271 -8.85 3.14 -2.36
C THR A 271 -8.54 4.40 -3.15
N GLY A 272 -8.89 4.44 -4.41
CA GLY A 272 -8.74 5.61 -5.27
C GLY A 272 -8.43 5.24 -6.71
N ASP A 273 -7.98 6.19 -7.50
CA ASP A 273 -7.43 5.93 -8.81
C ASP A 273 -5.99 5.37 -8.70
N TYR A 274 -5.46 4.90 -9.83
CA TYR A 274 -4.12 4.34 -9.91
C TYR A 274 -3.10 5.39 -10.40
N SER A 275 -3.28 6.66 -10.04
CA SER A 275 -2.34 7.75 -10.32
C SER A 275 -1.10 7.65 -9.44
N GLN A 276 0.07 8.01 -9.98
CA GLN A 276 1.31 8.15 -9.19
C GLN A 276 1.23 9.29 -8.17
N ASP A 277 0.32 10.26 -8.38
CA ASP A 277 0.15 11.39 -7.47
C ASP A 277 -0.77 11.05 -6.28
N ARG A 278 -1.50 9.96 -6.36
CA ARG A 278 -2.59 9.58 -5.45
C ARG A 278 -2.19 9.60 -3.97
N TYR A 279 -1.00 9.07 -3.64
CA TYR A 279 -0.50 9.07 -2.25
C TYR A 279 -0.31 10.50 -1.71
N ILE A 280 0.38 11.32 -2.47
CA ILE A 280 0.70 12.69 -2.08
C ILE A 280 -0.58 13.53 -1.96
N GLU A 281 -1.47 13.44 -2.95
CA GLU A 281 -2.76 14.16 -2.95
C GLU A 281 -3.63 13.79 -1.74
N ALA A 282 -3.65 12.50 -1.35
CA ALA A 282 -4.37 12.06 -0.17
C ALA A 282 -3.80 12.65 1.11
N MET A 283 -2.48 12.62 1.29
CA MET A 283 -1.83 13.17 2.48
C MET A 283 -1.97 14.69 2.57
N GLU A 284 -1.84 15.41 1.45
CA GLU A 284 -2.10 16.86 1.39
C GLU A 284 -3.54 17.20 1.75
N LYS A 285 -4.51 16.43 1.23
CA LYS A 285 -5.93 16.59 1.55
C LYS A 285 -6.20 16.33 3.04
N ASN A 286 -5.64 15.27 3.60
CA ASN A 286 -5.76 14.96 5.03
C ASN A 286 -5.20 16.10 5.89
N THR A 287 -4.02 16.61 5.56
CA THR A 287 -3.42 17.77 6.23
C THR A 287 -4.34 18.99 6.17
N SER A 288 -4.92 19.28 5.00
CA SER A 288 -5.81 20.43 4.82
C SER A 288 -7.08 20.33 5.67
N ILE A 289 -7.68 19.12 5.75
CA ILE A 289 -8.88 18.87 6.58
C ILE A 289 -8.54 19.04 8.06
N LEU A 290 -7.43 18.41 8.53
CA LEU A 290 -6.98 18.54 9.91
C LEU A 290 -6.71 19.99 10.31
N LYS A 291 -6.05 20.78 9.47
CA LYS A 291 -5.83 22.21 9.71
C LYS A 291 -7.14 22.99 9.87
N GLY A 292 -8.15 22.66 9.06
CA GLY A 292 -9.45 23.32 9.12
C GLY A 292 -10.22 23.03 10.40
N SER A 293 -10.15 21.81 10.92
CA SER A 293 -10.85 21.36 12.12
C SER A 293 -10.09 21.68 13.41
N VAL A 294 -8.81 21.44 13.44
CA VAL A 294 -8.00 21.50 14.67
C VAL A 294 -7.64 22.95 15.04
N LEU A 295 -7.60 23.89 14.08
CA LEU A 295 -7.26 25.29 14.30
C LEU A 295 -8.50 26.19 14.44
N SER A 296 -9.71 25.64 14.27
CA SER A 296 -10.99 26.32 14.49
C SER A 296 -11.45 26.21 15.95
#